data_ee2a5aa66e59fc2b385f154ae8dd7498
#
_entry.id   ee2a5aa66e59fc2b385f154ae8dd7498
#
_cell.length_a   1.000
_cell.length_b   1.000
_cell.length_c   1.000
_cell.angle_alpha   90.00
_cell.angle_beta   90.00
_cell.angle_gamma   90.00
#
_symmetry.space_group_name_H-M   'P 1'
#
loop_
_entity.id
_entity.type
_entity.pdbx_description
1 polymer ?
#
loop_
_entity_poly.entity_id
_entity_poly.type
_entity_poly.pdbx_seq_one_letter_code
_entity_poly.pdbx_strand_id
1 'polypeptide(L)'
;MEQTMTRGRVRVEHGRKRVRAYLGGELAADTTSPLLVWEVPYYPAYYIPAGDIRANLVPTGTTDHSPSRGDAEIFDLHTPARTAPSAARRYASSPIEELRQAVRLDWDALDEWLEEDEPVYTHPRDPYTRVDILASSRRVRVEIDGVTVADSGQPRILFETGLPPRYYLPLADVRLDLLRPSATQSHCPYKGTASYWALDTGAAVHEDFVWIYRSPLAESQKIAGLACFYNERVDLYLDGVLQQRPHTKFS
;
A
#
# COMPACT_ATOMS: atom_id res chain seq x y z
N MET A 1 -20.47 5.47 -12.33
CA MET A 1 -19.89 5.53 -13.70
C MET A 1 -18.57 4.78 -13.63
N GLU A 2 -18.62 3.52 -14.00
CA GLU A 2 -17.48 2.61 -13.99
C GLU A 2 -16.54 3.03 -15.14
N GLN A 3 -15.40 3.62 -14.81
CA GLN A 3 -14.34 3.82 -15.80
C GLN A 3 -13.73 2.44 -16.09
N THR A 4 -14.22 1.81 -17.13
CA THR A 4 -13.59 0.64 -17.73
C THR A 4 -12.18 1.06 -18.19
N MET A 5 -11.18 0.75 -17.37
CA MET A 5 -9.79 0.92 -17.76
C MET A 5 -9.50 -0.04 -18.90
N THR A 6 -9.41 0.48 -20.12
CA THR A 6 -8.98 -0.26 -21.31
C THR A 6 -7.58 -0.83 -21.02
N ARG A 7 -7.45 -2.16 -21.00
CA ARG A 7 -6.15 -2.87 -20.96
C ARG A 7 -5.26 -2.29 -22.07
N GLY A 8 -4.15 -1.64 -21.67
CA GLY A 8 -3.08 -1.30 -22.59
C GLY A 8 -2.56 0.14 -22.57
N ARG A 9 -3.16 1.09 -21.86
CA ARG A 9 -2.68 2.46 -21.82
C ARG A 9 -2.08 2.79 -20.46
N VAL A 10 -0.75 2.89 -20.41
CA VAL A 10 -0.02 3.41 -19.24
C VAL A 10 -0.34 4.89 -19.10
N ARG A 11 -0.77 5.30 -17.91
CA ARG A 11 -0.96 6.71 -17.56
C ARG A 11 0.36 7.25 -17.03
N VAL A 12 0.74 8.44 -17.50
CA VAL A 12 1.95 9.16 -17.05
C VAL A 12 1.53 10.55 -16.59
N GLU A 13 2.01 10.99 -15.44
CA GLU A 13 1.81 12.33 -14.92
C GLU A 13 3.08 12.88 -14.28
N HIS A 14 3.27 14.20 -14.35
CA HIS A 14 4.37 14.88 -13.66
C HIS A 14 4.04 15.06 -12.19
N GLY A 15 4.86 14.49 -11.31
CA GLY A 15 4.82 14.74 -9.88
C GLY A 15 5.43 16.12 -9.54
N ARG A 16 5.08 16.64 -8.36
CA ARG A 16 5.59 17.91 -7.85
C ARG A 16 6.26 17.80 -6.49
N LYS A 17 6.17 16.62 -5.88
CA LYS A 17 6.85 16.34 -4.61
C LYS A 17 8.31 16.02 -4.88
N ARG A 18 9.19 16.44 -3.99
CA ARG A 18 10.55 15.93 -3.98
C ARG A 18 10.53 14.46 -3.61
N VAL A 19 11.17 13.63 -4.40
CA VAL A 19 11.31 12.20 -4.16
C VAL A 19 12.78 11.87 -4.01
N ARG A 20 13.12 11.20 -2.90
CA ARG A 20 14.46 10.69 -2.62
C ARG A 20 14.41 9.19 -2.40
N ALA A 21 15.45 8.51 -2.84
CA ALA A 21 15.64 7.08 -2.64
C ALA A 21 17.05 6.79 -2.16
N TYR A 22 17.19 5.84 -1.23
CA TYR A 22 18.48 5.50 -0.60
C TYR A 22 18.80 4.03 -0.81
N LEU A 23 20.11 3.75 -0.98
CA LEU A 23 20.64 2.41 -1.11
C LEU A 23 21.95 2.28 -0.29
N GLY A 24 21.96 1.40 0.71
CA GLY A 24 23.05 1.27 1.67
C GLY A 24 23.23 2.50 2.55
N GLY A 25 22.15 3.26 2.81
CA GLY A 25 22.16 4.54 3.51
C GLY A 25 22.69 5.73 2.66
N GLU A 26 23.06 5.50 1.41
CA GLU A 26 23.54 6.53 0.48
C GLU A 26 22.43 7.00 -0.46
N LEU A 27 22.46 8.28 -0.83
CA LEU A 27 21.47 8.87 -1.72
C LEU A 27 21.61 8.33 -3.14
N ALA A 28 20.65 7.52 -3.57
CA ALA A 28 20.61 6.89 -4.89
C ALA A 28 19.88 7.76 -5.94
N ALA A 29 18.88 8.52 -5.52
CA ALA A 29 18.15 9.45 -6.39
C ALA A 29 17.58 10.62 -5.57
N ASP A 30 17.50 11.82 -6.19
CA ASP A 30 16.92 13.03 -5.59
C ASP A 30 16.35 13.91 -6.70
N THR A 31 15.03 13.98 -6.79
CA THR A 31 14.33 14.73 -7.84
C THR A 31 13.16 15.52 -7.28
N THR A 32 12.90 16.69 -7.86
CA THR A 32 11.67 17.48 -7.64
C THR A 32 10.70 17.39 -8.82
N SER A 33 11.01 16.53 -9.79
CA SER A 33 10.23 16.36 -11.01
C SER A 33 10.04 14.87 -11.35
N PRO A 34 9.59 14.03 -10.40
CA PRO A 34 9.35 12.62 -10.69
C PRO A 34 8.21 12.47 -11.68
N LEU A 35 8.24 11.41 -12.50
CA LEU A 35 7.04 10.96 -13.21
C LEU A 35 6.32 9.93 -12.36
N LEU A 36 5.01 10.07 -12.30
CA LEU A 36 4.09 9.08 -11.76
C LEU A 36 3.57 8.23 -12.91
N VAL A 37 3.89 6.95 -12.92
CA VAL A 37 3.57 6.02 -14.02
C VAL A 37 2.73 4.87 -13.49
N TRP A 38 1.45 4.82 -13.88
CA TRP A 38 0.55 3.72 -13.49
C TRP A 38 0.80 2.52 -14.40
N GLU A 39 1.75 1.68 -14.01
CA GLU A 39 2.02 0.38 -14.63
C GLU A 39 0.92 -0.64 -14.28
N VAL A 40 0.31 -0.45 -13.12
CA VAL A 40 -0.86 -1.17 -12.62
C VAL A 40 -1.95 -0.17 -12.23
N PRO A 41 -3.23 -0.58 -12.17
CA PRO A 41 -4.34 0.36 -11.96
C PRO A 41 -4.45 0.92 -10.54
N TYR A 42 -3.64 0.45 -9.58
CA TYR A 42 -3.86 0.68 -8.15
C TYR A 42 -2.99 1.79 -7.56
N TYR A 43 -1.77 1.99 -8.10
CA TYR A 43 -0.81 2.99 -7.64
C TYR A 43 0.26 3.23 -8.72
N PRO A 44 0.91 4.40 -8.72
CA PRO A 44 1.99 4.68 -9.66
C PRO A 44 3.31 4.04 -9.22
N ALA A 45 4.23 3.90 -10.17
CA ALA A 45 5.66 3.78 -9.92
C ALA A 45 6.33 5.14 -10.13
N TYR A 46 7.44 5.41 -9.41
CA TYR A 46 8.28 6.57 -9.71
C TYR A 46 9.21 6.26 -10.86
N TYR A 47 9.25 7.19 -11.82
CA TYR A 47 10.28 7.27 -12.83
C TYR A 47 11.06 8.57 -12.59
N ILE A 48 12.34 8.45 -12.37
CA ILE A 48 13.22 9.55 -11.98
C ILE A 48 13.94 10.06 -13.24
N PRO A 49 13.96 11.37 -13.51
CA PRO A 49 14.78 11.92 -14.59
C PRO A 49 16.22 11.41 -14.48
N ALA A 50 16.81 10.98 -15.60
CA ALA A 50 18.13 10.33 -15.56
C ALA A 50 19.24 11.22 -14.95
N GLY A 51 19.12 12.55 -15.10
CA GLY A 51 20.04 13.51 -14.49
C GLY A 51 19.93 13.65 -12.98
N ASP A 52 18.86 13.11 -12.38
CA ASP A 52 18.58 13.16 -10.94
C ASP A 52 18.92 11.85 -10.22
N ILE A 53 19.41 10.85 -10.95
CA ILE A 53 20.01 9.66 -10.38
C ILE A 53 21.39 10.01 -9.84
N ARG A 54 21.66 9.65 -8.60
CA ARG A 54 22.91 9.91 -7.88
C ARG A 54 23.79 8.66 -7.80
N ALA A 55 23.17 7.49 -7.77
CA ALA A 55 23.89 6.22 -7.85
C ALA A 55 24.43 5.98 -9.26
N ASN A 56 25.43 5.12 -9.37
CA ASN A 56 25.97 4.72 -10.66
C ASN A 56 25.11 3.61 -11.28
N LEU A 57 24.66 3.80 -12.51
CA LEU A 57 23.92 2.82 -13.31
C LEU A 57 24.93 2.00 -14.14
N VAL A 58 25.04 0.71 -13.84
CA VAL A 58 25.91 -0.22 -14.56
C VAL A 58 25.07 -1.14 -15.44
N PRO A 59 25.23 -1.09 -16.78
CA PRO A 59 24.42 -1.93 -17.67
C PRO A 59 24.68 -3.42 -17.39
N THR A 60 23.63 -4.21 -17.30
CA THR A 60 23.73 -5.67 -17.16
C THR A 60 23.92 -6.38 -18.50
N GLY A 61 23.70 -5.68 -19.62
CA GLY A 61 23.65 -6.26 -20.96
C GLY A 61 22.36 -7.02 -21.26
N THR A 62 21.38 -6.96 -20.39
CA THR A 62 20.05 -7.60 -20.57
C THR A 62 18.97 -6.57 -20.82
N THR A 63 17.89 -7.02 -21.45
CA THR A 63 16.69 -6.22 -21.73
C THR A 63 15.46 -6.92 -21.21
N ASP A 64 14.43 -6.14 -20.91
CA ASP A 64 13.08 -6.60 -20.53
C ASP A 64 12.05 -5.94 -21.44
N HIS A 65 11.00 -6.66 -21.83
CA HIS A 65 9.98 -6.17 -22.74
C HIS A 65 8.66 -5.90 -22.01
N SER A 66 8.16 -4.69 -22.16
CA SER A 66 6.82 -4.30 -21.72
C SER A 66 5.93 -4.01 -22.93
N PRO A 67 4.77 -4.69 -23.09
CA PRO A 67 3.87 -4.46 -24.21
C PRO A 67 3.40 -2.99 -24.37
N SER A 68 3.40 -2.24 -23.28
CA SER A 68 2.91 -0.85 -23.24
C SER A 68 4.03 0.20 -23.25
N ARG A 69 5.23 -0.15 -22.77
CA ARG A 69 6.35 0.79 -22.61
C ARG A 69 7.51 0.52 -23.58
N GLY A 70 7.51 -0.65 -24.22
CA GLY A 70 8.59 -1.10 -25.11
C GLY A 70 9.72 -1.81 -24.36
N ASP A 71 10.90 -1.83 -24.97
CA ASP A 71 12.08 -2.51 -24.43
C ASP A 71 12.81 -1.63 -23.41
N ALA A 72 13.16 -2.21 -22.29
CA ALA A 72 13.97 -1.59 -21.23
C ALA A 72 15.36 -2.19 -21.21
N GLU A 73 16.38 -1.35 -21.14
CA GLU A 73 17.71 -1.74 -20.69
C GLU A 73 17.71 -1.88 -19.17
N ILE A 74 18.32 -2.95 -18.67
CA ILE A 74 18.39 -3.24 -17.22
C ILE A 74 19.77 -2.83 -16.70
N PHE A 75 19.77 -2.21 -15.53
CA PHE A 75 20.97 -1.74 -14.85
C PHE A 75 21.03 -2.24 -13.41
N ASP A 76 22.24 -2.56 -12.96
CA ASP A 76 22.56 -2.61 -11.56
C ASP A 76 22.71 -1.18 -11.02
N LEU A 77 22.29 -0.98 -9.77
CA LEU A 77 22.40 0.30 -9.09
C LEU A 77 23.51 0.22 -8.05
N HIS A 78 24.54 1.07 -8.20
CA HIS A 78 25.71 1.05 -7.33
C HIS A 78 25.82 2.36 -6.55
N THR A 79 25.92 2.24 -5.23
CA THR A 79 26.41 3.30 -4.33
C THR A 79 27.75 2.87 -3.74
N PRO A 80 28.50 3.74 -3.06
CA PRO A 80 29.72 3.33 -2.34
C PRO A 80 29.48 2.23 -1.30
N ALA A 81 28.29 2.21 -0.70
CA ALA A 81 27.95 1.28 0.38
C ALA A 81 27.32 -0.03 -0.09
N ARG A 82 26.60 -0.02 -1.24
CA ARG A 82 25.81 -1.19 -1.66
C ARG A 82 25.60 -1.24 -3.17
N THR A 83 25.50 -2.47 -3.68
CA THR A 83 25.02 -2.77 -5.04
C THR A 83 23.65 -3.44 -4.95
N ALA A 84 22.68 -2.96 -5.73
CA ALA A 84 21.41 -3.60 -5.97
C ALA A 84 21.36 -4.12 -7.42
N PRO A 85 21.42 -5.44 -7.65
CA PRO A 85 21.44 -6.01 -8.98
C PRO A 85 20.09 -5.85 -9.67
N SER A 86 20.11 -5.52 -10.98
CA SER A 86 18.93 -5.37 -11.85
C SER A 86 17.87 -4.40 -11.31
N ALA A 87 18.28 -3.44 -10.49
CA ALA A 87 17.39 -2.55 -9.73
C ALA A 87 16.88 -1.34 -10.52
N ALA A 88 17.35 -1.12 -11.75
CA ALA A 88 16.92 0.00 -12.54
C ALA A 88 16.60 -0.40 -13.99
N ARG A 89 15.62 0.29 -14.57
CA ARG A 89 15.17 0.10 -15.96
C ARG A 89 15.08 1.43 -16.69
N ARG A 90 15.59 1.48 -17.92
CA ARG A 90 15.49 2.64 -18.80
C ARG A 90 14.86 2.26 -20.12
N TYR A 91 13.79 2.96 -20.48
CA TYR A 91 13.02 2.74 -21.71
C TYR A 91 13.39 3.80 -22.76
N ALA A 92 14.65 3.80 -23.24
CA ALA A 92 15.20 4.85 -24.12
C ALA A 92 14.46 4.97 -25.46
N SER A 93 13.85 3.88 -25.96
CA SER A 93 13.07 3.83 -27.20
C SER A 93 11.57 3.63 -26.97
N SER A 94 11.06 3.99 -25.77
CA SER A 94 9.64 3.85 -25.44
C SER A 94 8.72 4.55 -26.46
N PRO A 95 7.57 3.94 -26.80
CA PRO A 95 6.51 4.67 -27.51
C PRO A 95 5.93 5.84 -26.70
N ILE A 96 6.13 5.85 -25.38
CA ILE A 96 5.75 6.93 -24.46
C ILE A 96 6.96 7.86 -24.31
N GLU A 97 6.86 9.05 -24.88
CA GLU A 97 7.99 9.98 -25.00
C GLU A 97 8.56 10.39 -23.64
N GLU A 98 7.70 10.63 -22.65
CA GLU A 98 8.06 11.06 -21.30
C GLU A 98 9.00 10.05 -20.59
N LEU A 99 8.90 8.76 -20.91
CA LEU A 99 9.70 7.74 -20.26
C LEU A 99 11.14 7.66 -20.78
N ARG A 100 11.42 8.20 -21.98
CA ARG A 100 12.72 8.05 -22.67
C ARG A 100 13.91 8.65 -21.90
N GLN A 101 13.63 9.70 -21.11
CA GLN A 101 14.63 10.41 -20.31
C GLN A 101 14.55 10.09 -18.81
N ALA A 102 13.79 9.06 -18.44
CA ALA A 102 13.58 8.68 -17.06
C ALA A 102 14.06 7.24 -16.79
N VAL A 103 14.39 6.99 -15.55
CA VAL A 103 14.82 5.68 -15.02
C VAL A 103 13.80 5.23 -13.99
N ARG A 104 13.26 4.03 -14.14
CA ARG A 104 12.49 3.35 -13.13
C ARG A 104 13.44 2.65 -12.16
N LEU A 105 13.33 2.96 -10.89
CA LEU A 105 14.01 2.21 -9.84
C LEU A 105 13.03 1.20 -9.23
N ASP A 106 13.53 -0.01 -8.97
CA ASP A 106 12.72 -1.03 -8.30
C ASP A 106 12.54 -0.67 -6.84
N TRP A 107 11.26 -0.60 -6.42
CA TRP A 107 10.89 -0.14 -5.08
C TRP A 107 11.56 -0.94 -3.98
N ASP A 108 11.48 -2.28 -4.07
CA ASP A 108 11.97 -3.20 -3.04
C ASP A 108 13.50 -3.40 -3.06
N ALA A 109 14.18 -2.90 -4.09
CA ALA A 109 15.64 -2.97 -4.18
C ALA A 109 16.34 -1.87 -3.36
N LEU A 110 15.60 -0.84 -2.96
CA LEU A 110 16.08 0.32 -2.21
C LEU A 110 15.68 0.24 -0.74
N ASP A 111 16.49 0.82 0.14
CA ASP A 111 16.30 0.71 1.58
C ASP A 111 15.20 1.65 2.09
N GLU A 112 15.12 2.84 1.48
CA GLU A 112 14.20 3.89 1.93
C GLU A 112 13.79 4.78 0.77
N TRP A 113 12.52 5.22 0.83
CA TRP A 113 11.95 6.22 -0.05
C TRP A 113 11.32 7.33 0.76
N LEU A 114 11.58 8.59 0.36
CA LEU A 114 10.98 9.77 0.97
C LEU A 114 10.17 10.56 -0.08
N GLU A 115 8.98 11.01 0.32
CA GLU A 115 8.26 12.13 -0.32
C GLU A 115 8.45 13.36 0.57
N GLU A 116 9.06 14.43 0.06
CA GLU A 116 9.61 15.53 0.85
C GLU A 116 10.52 14.96 1.95
N ASP A 117 10.24 15.19 3.22
CA ASP A 117 11.02 14.68 4.36
C ASP A 117 10.30 13.53 5.11
N GLU A 118 9.26 12.94 4.50
CA GLU A 118 8.49 11.88 5.11
C GLU A 118 8.74 10.52 4.43
N PRO A 119 8.95 9.45 5.20
CA PRO A 119 9.11 8.11 4.62
C PRO A 119 7.81 7.61 3.99
N VAL A 120 7.97 6.91 2.87
CA VAL A 120 6.88 6.26 2.16
C VAL A 120 7.14 4.75 2.13
N TYR A 121 6.12 3.98 2.48
CA TYR A 121 6.21 2.54 2.60
C TYR A 121 5.44 1.83 1.50
N THR A 122 5.92 0.66 1.09
CA THR A 122 5.27 -0.31 0.20
C THR A 122 5.20 0.12 -1.27
N HIS A 123 4.82 1.35 -1.59
CA HIS A 123 4.75 1.91 -2.95
C HIS A 123 4.49 3.43 -2.88
N PRO A 124 4.70 4.17 -3.97
CA PRO A 124 4.33 5.58 -4.06
C PRO A 124 2.87 5.82 -3.68
N ARG A 125 2.60 6.91 -2.98
CA ARG A 125 1.22 7.32 -2.67
C ARG A 125 0.52 7.75 -3.95
N ASP A 126 -0.63 7.13 -4.25
CA ASP A 126 -1.46 7.55 -5.36
C ASP A 126 -2.21 8.84 -4.99
N PRO A 127 -2.04 9.94 -5.74
CA PRO A 127 -2.71 11.20 -5.44
C PRO A 127 -4.24 11.14 -5.58
N TYR A 128 -4.78 10.10 -6.19
CA TYR A 128 -6.22 9.89 -6.39
C TYR A 128 -6.84 8.90 -5.41
N THR A 129 -6.03 8.27 -4.57
CA THR A 129 -6.54 7.43 -3.48
C THR A 129 -6.97 8.32 -2.33
N ARG A 130 -8.27 8.24 -2.01
CA ARG A 130 -8.87 8.94 -0.89
C ARG A 130 -9.20 7.96 0.22
N VAL A 131 -8.94 8.36 1.46
CA VAL A 131 -9.33 7.66 2.67
C VAL A 131 -10.21 8.58 3.50
N ASP A 132 -11.50 8.22 3.64
CA ASP A 132 -12.43 8.90 4.53
C ASP A 132 -12.70 8.04 5.76
N ILE A 133 -12.55 8.62 6.96
CA ILE A 133 -12.82 7.94 8.22
C ILE A 133 -13.91 8.71 8.95
N LEU A 134 -15.08 8.09 9.08
CA LEU A 134 -16.27 8.72 9.62
C LEU A 134 -16.73 8.05 10.92
N ALA A 135 -17.12 8.84 11.91
CA ALA A 135 -17.84 8.35 13.07
C ALA A 135 -19.21 7.86 12.63
N SER A 136 -19.65 6.76 13.20
CA SER A 136 -20.98 6.22 12.90
C SER A 136 -21.68 5.77 14.17
N SER A 137 -22.99 5.87 14.19
CA SER A 137 -23.87 5.31 15.22
C SER A 137 -24.51 3.98 14.82
N ARG A 138 -24.08 3.43 13.67
CA ARG A 138 -24.55 2.12 13.23
C ARG A 138 -24.01 1.03 14.14
N ARG A 139 -24.82 0.01 14.43
CA ARG A 139 -24.36 -1.13 15.20
C ARG A 139 -23.62 -2.11 14.31
N VAL A 140 -22.36 -2.40 14.65
CA VAL A 140 -21.52 -3.38 13.99
C VAL A 140 -21.26 -4.54 14.93
N ARG A 141 -21.70 -5.74 14.52
CA ARG A 141 -21.43 -6.99 15.23
C ARG A 141 -20.62 -7.91 14.33
N VAL A 142 -19.60 -8.52 14.89
CA VAL A 142 -18.70 -9.47 14.19
C VAL A 142 -18.80 -10.82 14.85
N GLU A 143 -19.03 -11.86 14.04
CA GLU A 143 -19.08 -13.25 14.47
C GLU A 143 -18.10 -14.11 13.69
N ILE A 144 -17.49 -15.07 14.37
CA ILE A 144 -16.57 -16.08 13.82
C ILE A 144 -16.91 -17.42 14.49
N ASP A 145 -17.13 -18.46 13.69
CA ASP A 145 -17.52 -19.80 14.16
C ASP A 145 -18.77 -19.77 15.08
N GLY A 146 -19.70 -18.85 14.84
CA GLY A 146 -20.90 -18.65 15.68
C GLY A 146 -20.65 -17.91 17.00
N VAL A 147 -19.40 -17.47 17.26
CA VAL A 147 -19.04 -16.69 18.45
C VAL A 147 -19.05 -15.21 18.12
N THR A 148 -19.80 -14.40 18.88
CA THR A 148 -19.72 -12.94 18.80
C THR A 148 -18.38 -12.48 19.39
N VAL A 149 -17.52 -11.91 18.54
CA VAL A 149 -16.15 -11.46 18.91
C VAL A 149 -16.05 -9.95 19.09
N ALA A 150 -17.01 -9.20 18.53
CA ALA A 150 -17.15 -7.76 18.75
C ALA A 150 -18.59 -7.31 18.52
N ASP A 151 -19.05 -6.28 19.26
CA ASP A 151 -20.38 -5.67 19.11
C ASP A 151 -20.31 -4.21 19.58
N SER A 152 -20.37 -3.28 18.62
CA SER A 152 -20.16 -1.85 18.87
C SER A 152 -21.24 -0.99 18.24
N GLY A 153 -21.71 0.02 18.97
CA GLY A 153 -22.55 1.11 18.45
C GLY A 153 -21.76 2.38 18.12
N GLN A 154 -20.44 2.34 18.18
CA GLN A 154 -19.56 3.51 17.97
C GLN A 154 -18.39 3.23 17.01
N PRO A 155 -18.65 2.58 15.86
CA PRO A 155 -17.58 2.29 14.92
C PRO A 155 -17.02 3.57 14.29
N ARG A 156 -15.77 3.47 13.81
CA ARG A 156 -15.27 4.33 12.74
C ARG A 156 -15.32 3.54 11.45
N ILE A 157 -16.03 4.05 10.46
CA ILE A 157 -16.11 3.41 9.14
C ILE A 157 -15.12 4.10 8.24
N LEU A 158 -14.20 3.31 7.69
CA LEU A 158 -13.19 3.76 6.74
C LEU A 158 -13.63 3.40 5.33
N PHE A 159 -13.68 4.40 4.46
CA PHE A 159 -13.94 4.28 3.04
C PHE A 159 -12.65 4.62 2.29
N GLU A 160 -12.12 3.67 1.54
CA GLU A 160 -10.91 3.83 0.75
C GLU A 160 -11.21 3.58 -0.72
N THR A 161 -10.69 4.43 -1.60
CA THR A 161 -10.89 4.30 -3.05
C THR A 161 -10.55 2.89 -3.52
N GLY A 162 -11.51 2.23 -4.19
CA GLY A 162 -11.32 0.89 -4.77
C GLY A 162 -11.35 -0.28 -3.78
N LEU A 163 -11.65 -0.04 -2.49
CA LEU A 163 -11.76 -1.09 -1.48
C LEU A 163 -13.13 -1.07 -0.79
N PRO A 164 -13.60 -2.22 -0.25
CA PRO A 164 -14.80 -2.25 0.55
C PRO A 164 -14.61 -1.48 1.86
N PRO A 165 -15.71 -0.95 2.46
CA PRO A 165 -15.65 -0.29 3.75
C PRO A 165 -15.02 -1.18 4.81
N ARG A 166 -14.21 -0.58 5.71
CA ARG A 166 -13.63 -1.24 6.88
C ARG A 166 -14.23 -0.66 8.16
N TYR A 167 -14.52 -1.54 9.09
CA TYR A 167 -15.19 -1.19 10.35
C TYR A 167 -14.18 -1.30 11.50
N TYR A 168 -13.79 -0.15 12.03
CA TYR A 168 -12.86 -0.04 13.14
C TYR A 168 -13.65 0.15 14.43
N LEU A 169 -13.46 -0.73 15.40
CA LEU A 169 -14.25 -0.84 16.62
C LEU A 169 -13.41 -0.50 17.86
N PRO A 170 -13.97 0.22 18.84
CA PRO A 170 -13.31 0.42 20.13
C PRO A 170 -12.91 -0.93 20.76
N LEU A 171 -11.72 -1.02 21.36
CA LEU A 171 -11.25 -2.24 22.00
C LEU A 171 -12.15 -2.69 23.17
N ALA A 172 -12.84 -1.74 23.81
CA ALA A 172 -13.80 -2.06 24.86
C ALA A 172 -15.00 -2.89 24.37
N ASP A 173 -15.30 -2.83 23.07
CA ASP A 173 -16.40 -3.53 22.42
C ASP A 173 -15.94 -4.84 21.76
N VAL A 174 -14.67 -5.24 21.98
CA VAL A 174 -14.04 -6.44 21.42
C VAL A 174 -13.75 -7.44 22.52
N ARG A 175 -13.95 -8.72 22.26
CA ARG A 175 -13.61 -9.84 23.16
C ARG A 175 -12.07 -10.03 23.20
N LEU A 176 -11.40 -9.19 23.99
CA LEU A 176 -9.95 -9.20 24.13
C LEU A 176 -9.41 -10.51 24.72
N ASP A 177 -10.24 -11.22 25.48
CA ASP A 177 -9.93 -12.53 26.03
C ASP A 177 -9.71 -13.62 24.97
N LEU A 178 -10.26 -13.40 23.75
CA LEU A 178 -10.08 -14.30 22.62
C LEU A 178 -8.89 -13.91 21.73
N LEU A 179 -8.26 -12.75 21.98
CA LEU A 179 -7.16 -12.25 21.13
C LEU A 179 -5.79 -12.72 21.65
N ARG A 180 -4.94 -13.19 20.73
CA ARG A 180 -3.55 -13.56 20.98
C ARG A 180 -2.63 -12.69 20.11
N PRO A 181 -1.58 -12.06 20.64
CA PRO A 181 -0.64 -11.28 19.85
C PRO A 181 -0.01 -12.12 18.74
N SER A 182 0.07 -11.55 17.52
CA SER A 182 0.84 -12.08 16.39
C SER A 182 2.12 -11.27 16.20
N ALA A 183 3.15 -11.89 15.64
CA ALA A 183 4.37 -11.20 15.22
C ALA A 183 4.21 -10.48 13.88
N THR A 184 3.09 -10.69 13.19
CA THR A 184 2.83 -10.11 11.86
C THR A 184 2.63 -8.61 11.94
N GLN A 185 3.27 -7.92 11.00
CA GLN A 185 3.05 -6.50 10.71
C GLN A 185 2.85 -6.30 9.22
N SER A 186 2.07 -5.29 8.87
CA SER A 186 1.94 -4.83 7.48
C SER A 186 2.04 -3.31 7.41
N HIS A 187 2.43 -2.81 6.25
CA HIS A 187 2.60 -1.38 6.00
C HIS A 187 1.61 -0.92 4.93
N CYS A 188 1.01 0.23 5.17
CA CYS A 188 0.14 0.91 4.21
C CYS A 188 0.62 2.35 4.04
N PRO A 189 0.81 2.85 2.80
CA PRO A 189 1.30 4.20 2.56
C PRO A 189 0.33 5.29 3.03
N TYR A 190 -0.94 4.95 3.28
CA TYR A 190 -1.98 5.89 3.74
C TYR A 190 -2.32 5.76 5.23
N LYS A 191 -2.07 4.59 5.83
CA LYS A 191 -2.49 4.29 7.22
C LYS A 191 -1.31 4.08 8.17
N GLY A 192 -0.13 3.75 7.65
CA GLY A 192 1.06 3.44 8.45
C GLY A 192 1.19 1.94 8.73
N THR A 193 1.71 1.57 9.90
CA THR A 193 1.99 0.18 10.29
C THR A 193 0.86 -0.41 11.11
N ALA A 194 0.32 -1.53 10.66
CA ALA A 194 -0.64 -2.36 11.39
C ALA A 194 0.07 -3.47 12.14
N SER A 195 -0.37 -3.74 13.37
CA SER A 195 -0.02 -4.94 14.14
C SER A 195 -1.23 -5.88 14.15
N TYR A 196 -0.97 -7.18 14.21
CA TYR A 196 -2.00 -8.20 14.08
C TYR A 196 -2.21 -9.01 15.35
N TRP A 197 -3.38 -9.63 15.44
CA TRP A 197 -3.76 -10.60 16.46
C TRP A 197 -4.42 -11.80 15.82
N ALA A 198 -4.07 -12.99 16.32
CA ALA A 198 -4.86 -14.18 16.12
C ALA A 198 -6.10 -14.13 17.00
N LEU A 199 -7.16 -14.82 16.58
CA LEU A 199 -8.39 -14.96 17.33
C LEU A 199 -8.63 -16.43 17.63
N ASP A 200 -8.73 -16.77 18.93
CA ASP A 200 -8.99 -18.11 19.41
C ASP A 200 -10.44 -18.21 19.89
N THR A 201 -11.29 -18.87 19.09
CA THR A 201 -12.70 -19.09 19.43
C THR A 201 -12.92 -20.28 20.37
N GLY A 202 -11.85 -21.03 20.70
CA GLY A 202 -11.93 -22.31 21.39
C GLY A 202 -12.22 -23.50 20.44
N ALA A 203 -12.84 -23.25 19.31
CA ALA A 203 -13.05 -24.24 18.24
C ALA A 203 -11.88 -24.25 17.25
N ALA A 204 -11.33 -23.06 16.96
CA ALA A 204 -10.19 -22.87 16.08
C ALA A 204 -9.40 -21.61 16.47
N VAL A 205 -8.14 -21.57 16.03
CA VAL A 205 -7.30 -20.37 16.08
C VAL A 205 -7.19 -19.80 14.66
N HIS A 206 -7.62 -18.57 14.50
CA HIS A 206 -7.59 -17.84 13.23
C HIS A 206 -6.43 -16.84 13.27
N GLU A 207 -5.35 -17.16 12.56
CA GLU A 207 -4.15 -16.32 12.53
C GLU A 207 -4.39 -15.01 11.77
N ASP A 208 -3.88 -13.89 12.33
CA ASP A 208 -3.90 -12.57 11.72
C ASP A 208 -5.30 -12.07 11.30
N PHE A 209 -6.34 -12.42 12.05
CA PHE A 209 -7.74 -12.05 11.77
C PHE A 209 -8.11 -10.64 12.19
N VAL A 210 -7.37 -10.05 13.12
CA VAL A 210 -7.61 -8.71 13.66
C VAL A 210 -6.38 -7.87 13.49
N TRP A 211 -6.54 -6.60 13.08
CA TRP A 211 -5.43 -5.66 13.05
C TRP A 211 -5.77 -4.34 13.71
N ILE A 212 -4.74 -3.64 14.17
CA ILE A 212 -4.83 -2.35 14.84
C ILE A 212 -3.68 -1.46 14.35
N TYR A 213 -3.99 -0.22 13.99
CA TYR A 213 -3.00 0.83 13.82
C TYR A 213 -2.82 1.56 15.14
N ARG A 214 -1.70 1.35 15.83
CA ARG A 214 -1.43 2.02 17.12
C ARG A 214 -1.07 3.48 16.93
N SER A 215 -0.25 3.76 15.93
CA SER A 215 0.20 5.10 15.55
C SER A 215 0.04 5.28 14.04
N PRO A 216 -1.21 5.48 13.55
CA PRO A 216 -1.44 5.65 12.13
C PRO A 216 -0.90 7.01 11.65
N LEU A 217 -0.75 7.14 10.33
CA LEU A 217 -0.40 8.42 9.69
C LEU A 217 -1.48 9.46 9.95
N ALA A 218 -1.14 10.75 9.78
CA ALA A 218 -1.98 11.90 10.17
C ALA A 218 -3.40 11.82 9.59
N GLU A 219 -3.56 11.48 8.31
CA GLU A 219 -4.87 11.35 7.66
C GLU A 219 -5.71 10.20 8.20
N SER A 220 -5.08 9.23 8.87
CA SER A 220 -5.74 8.05 9.44
C SER A 220 -5.83 8.05 10.97
N GLN A 221 -5.54 9.15 11.64
CA GLN A 221 -5.52 9.24 13.11
C GLN A 221 -6.84 8.80 13.78
N LYS A 222 -7.96 8.96 13.10
CA LYS A 222 -9.28 8.58 13.65
C LYS A 222 -9.45 7.07 13.90
N ILE A 223 -8.56 6.21 13.38
CA ILE A 223 -8.58 4.76 13.65
C ILE A 223 -7.51 4.32 14.65
N ALA A 224 -6.78 5.25 15.27
CA ALA A 224 -5.74 4.93 16.23
C ALA A 224 -6.28 4.06 17.38
N GLY A 225 -5.65 2.89 17.59
CA GLY A 225 -6.01 1.98 18.67
C GLY A 225 -7.35 1.24 18.49
N LEU A 226 -8.03 1.37 17.36
CA LEU A 226 -9.27 0.64 17.10
C LEU A 226 -8.98 -0.68 16.37
N ALA A 227 -9.73 -1.74 16.71
CA ALA A 227 -9.62 -3.04 16.09
C ALA A 227 -10.44 -3.12 14.79
N CYS A 228 -9.90 -3.78 13.80
CA CYS A 228 -10.59 -4.08 12.55
C CYS A 228 -10.47 -5.56 12.20
N PHE A 229 -11.49 -6.11 11.55
CA PHE A 229 -11.59 -7.51 11.14
C PHE A 229 -11.69 -7.60 9.63
N TYR A 230 -11.23 -8.71 9.04
CA TYR A 230 -11.39 -8.97 7.61
C TYR A 230 -12.85 -9.27 7.28
N ASN A 231 -13.56 -8.32 6.66
CA ASN A 231 -14.96 -8.52 6.21
C ASN A 231 -15.10 -9.74 5.28
N GLU A 232 -14.02 -10.10 4.60
CA GLU A 232 -13.95 -11.23 3.67
C GLU A 232 -14.04 -12.57 4.40
N ARG A 233 -13.69 -12.61 5.70
CA ARG A 233 -13.48 -13.85 6.46
C ARG A 233 -14.40 -14.01 7.66
N VAL A 234 -15.09 -12.95 8.05
CA VAL A 234 -16.00 -12.93 9.22
C VAL A 234 -17.45 -12.79 8.81
N ASP A 235 -18.37 -13.11 9.70
CA ASP A 235 -19.78 -12.75 9.56
C ASP A 235 -19.98 -11.38 10.20
N LEU A 236 -20.20 -10.39 9.35
CA LEU A 236 -20.37 -9.00 9.76
C LEU A 236 -21.85 -8.63 9.66
N TYR A 237 -22.40 -8.18 10.77
CA TYR A 237 -23.77 -7.66 10.83
C TYR A 237 -23.72 -6.15 10.98
N LEU A 238 -24.49 -5.46 10.15
CA LEU A 238 -24.64 -4.02 10.20
C LEU A 238 -26.12 -3.70 10.48
N ASP A 239 -26.37 -3.08 11.64
CA ASP A 239 -27.74 -2.82 12.15
C ASP A 239 -28.60 -4.10 12.21
N GLY A 240 -27.99 -5.21 12.57
CA GLY A 240 -28.63 -6.53 12.68
C GLY A 240 -28.74 -7.30 11.37
N VAL A 241 -28.32 -6.74 10.24
CA VAL A 241 -28.40 -7.39 8.92
C VAL A 241 -27.02 -7.96 8.55
N LEU A 242 -26.96 -9.27 8.30
CA LEU A 242 -25.76 -9.94 7.81
C LEU A 242 -25.34 -9.36 6.46
N GLN A 243 -24.11 -8.94 6.38
CA GLN A 243 -23.53 -8.39 5.15
C GLN A 243 -22.95 -9.50 4.28
N GLN A 244 -23.02 -9.33 2.98
CA GLN A 244 -22.31 -10.18 2.04
C GLN A 244 -20.81 -9.97 2.19
N ARG A 245 -20.03 -11.05 2.30
CA ARG A 245 -18.57 -10.97 2.34
C ARG A 245 -18.06 -10.41 1.01
N PRO A 246 -17.27 -9.33 1.02
CA PRO A 246 -16.70 -8.79 -0.21
C PRO A 246 -15.66 -9.75 -0.77
N HIS A 247 -15.51 -9.72 -2.09
CA HIS A 247 -14.43 -10.47 -2.76
C HIS A 247 -13.31 -9.49 -3.12
N THR A 248 -12.15 -9.64 -2.48
CA THR A 248 -10.98 -8.77 -2.64
C THR A 248 -9.70 -9.61 -2.73
N LYS A 249 -8.55 -8.95 -2.89
CA LYS A 249 -7.24 -9.61 -2.79
C LYS A 249 -6.93 -10.20 -1.39
N PHE A 250 -7.79 -9.95 -0.40
CA PHE A 250 -7.65 -10.45 0.97
C PHE A 250 -8.61 -11.61 1.29
N SER A 251 -9.39 -12.08 0.30
CA SER A 251 -10.32 -13.21 0.42
C SER A 251 -9.59 -14.55 0.49
#